data_b3155403b892a72c0b10dc8d00515eb9
#
_entry.id   b3155403b892a72c0b10dc8d00515eb9
#
_cell.length_a   1.000
_cell.length_b   1.000
_cell.length_c   1.000
_cell.angle_alpha   90.00
_cell.angle_beta   90.00
_cell.angle_gamma   90.00
#
_symmetry.space_group_name_H-M   'P 1'
#
loop_
_entity.id
_entity.type
_entity.pdbx_description
1 polymer ?
#
loop_
_entity_poly.entity_id
_entity_poly.type
_entity_poly.pdbx_seq_one_letter_code
_entity_poly.pdbx_strand_id
1 'polypeptide(L)'
;LILSLLLSVTANYADNVDFNTALRIARTYVNVSKTAAQNVKTRAAATATQQPYYVFNDDAGKGFVVIAGKMGKVLAYSKEASIDMANLNPEARYLFDSYRQVYEELGKNKTLTTRAGAATKTADAVQPLLKSKWGQDYPYSKLTQYVTGCVATAVAQVMYYHKWPAQGKGQESYTVKFDNTIRSADFTKSHYDWDNMLPDYNRRNITTKQEDAVALLMNDVGIATNMQYTDRASGTQSY
;
A
#
# COMPACT_ATOMS: atom_id res chain seq x y z
N LEU A 1 19.05 42.95 -6.59
CA LEU A 1 19.73 41.68 -6.28
C LEU A 1 18.97 40.98 -5.16
N ILE A 2 18.08 40.05 -5.50
CA ILE A 2 17.35 39.23 -4.54
C ILE A 2 18.15 37.93 -4.40
N LEU A 3 18.84 37.81 -3.27
CA LEU A 3 19.57 36.61 -2.89
C LEU A 3 18.55 35.58 -2.34
N SER A 4 18.10 34.67 -3.19
CA SER A 4 17.29 33.53 -2.76
C SER A 4 18.16 32.54 -1.99
N LEU A 5 18.01 32.57 -0.66
CA LEU A 5 18.65 31.61 0.24
C LEU A 5 17.93 30.24 0.06
N LEU A 6 18.41 29.43 -0.86
CA LEU A 6 18.08 28.01 -0.94
C LEU A 6 18.65 27.31 0.29
N LEU A 7 17.84 27.23 1.37
CA LEU A 7 18.13 26.27 2.43
C LEU A 7 17.92 24.85 1.85
N SER A 8 19.01 24.28 1.38
CA SER A 8 19.10 22.85 1.13
C SER A 8 19.04 22.14 2.49
N VAL A 9 17.84 21.73 2.90
CA VAL A 9 17.68 20.79 4.02
C VAL A 9 18.23 19.44 3.53
N THR A 10 19.49 19.18 3.74
CA THR A 10 20.05 17.84 3.67
C THR A 10 19.46 17.07 4.85
N ALA A 11 18.32 16.46 4.66
CA ALA A 11 17.74 15.55 5.63
C ALA A 11 18.66 14.33 5.72
N ASN A 12 19.43 14.23 6.81
CA ASN A 12 20.10 13.00 7.16
C ASN A 12 19.05 11.90 7.35
N TYR A 13 19.14 10.85 6.56
CA TYR A 13 18.13 9.80 6.43
C TYR A 13 17.93 8.92 7.69
N ALA A 14 18.55 9.29 8.81
CA ALA A 14 18.47 8.56 10.06
C ALA A 14 17.94 9.39 11.24
N ASP A 15 17.65 10.68 11.07
CA ASP A 15 17.30 11.54 12.18
C ASP A 15 15.84 11.36 12.61
N ASN A 16 15.66 11.33 13.93
CA ASN A 16 14.32 11.37 14.52
C ASN A 16 13.69 12.74 14.23
N VAL A 17 12.45 12.71 13.84
CA VAL A 17 11.64 13.90 13.61
C VAL A 17 10.96 14.28 14.91
N ASP A 18 11.15 15.53 15.33
CA ASP A 18 10.43 16.07 16.47
C ASP A 18 8.98 16.42 16.12
N PHE A 19 8.16 16.62 17.15
CA PHE A 19 6.75 16.96 16.99
C PHE A 19 6.53 18.23 16.15
N ASN A 20 7.34 19.28 16.32
CA ASN A 20 7.17 20.54 15.58
C ASN A 20 7.47 20.38 14.10
N THR A 21 8.48 19.59 13.78
CA THR A 21 8.83 19.22 12.39
C THR A 21 7.71 18.39 11.76
N ALA A 22 7.20 17.38 12.48
CA ALA A 22 6.07 16.57 12.03
C ALA A 22 4.81 17.42 11.80
N LEU A 23 4.50 18.35 12.73
CA LEU A 23 3.38 19.26 12.62
C LEU A 23 3.51 20.19 11.40
N ARG A 24 4.72 20.69 11.12
CA ARG A 24 4.97 21.53 9.94
C ARG A 24 4.71 20.77 8.65
N ILE A 25 5.11 19.52 8.58
CA ILE A 25 4.82 18.64 7.44
C ILE A 25 3.30 18.38 7.37
N ALA A 26 2.66 18.03 8.48
CA ALA A 26 1.23 17.73 8.53
C ALA A 26 0.37 18.87 7.99
N ARG A 27 0.73 20.13 8.27
CA ARG A 27 0.02 21.33 7.80
C ARG A 27 0.03 21.52 6.28
N THR A 28 0.84 20.79 5.55
CA THR A 28 0.79 20.77 4.08
C THR A 28 -0.29 19.82 3.53
N TYR A 29 -0.87 18.97 4.39
CA TYR A 29 -1.88 17.98 4.03
C TYR A 29 -3.25 18.26 4.64
N VAL A 30 -3.27 18.68 5.90
CA VAL A 30 -4.49 18.91 6.69
C VAL A 30 -4.37 20.20 7.48
N ASN A 31 -5.51 20.82 7.82
CA ASN A 31 -5.55 22.02 8.63
C ASN A 31 -5.50 21.63 10.12
N VAL A 32 -4.34 21.79 10.74
CA VAL A 32 -4.11 21.41 12.14
C VAL A 32 -3.64 22.59 12.96
N SER A 33 -4.41 22.95 14.00
CA SER A 33 -3.98 23.88 15.03
C SER A 33 -2.98 23.21 15.99
N LYS A 34 -2.15 24.02 16.67
CA LYS A 34 -1.20 23.52 17.68
C LYS A 34 -1.92 22.83 18.85
N THR A 35 -3.15 23.26 19.15
CA THR A 35 -3.95 22.77 20.27
C THR A 35 -4.54 21.37 20.01
N ALA A 36 -5.05 21.14 18.80
CA ALA A 36 -5.58 19.83 18.41
C ALA A 36 -4.49 18.74 18.36
N ALA A 37 -3.29 19.11 17.94
CA ALA A 37 -2.15 18.19 17.89
C ALA A 37 -1.69 17.70 19.28
N GLN A 38 -1.93 18.46 20.34
CA GLN A 38 -1.59 18.05 21.71
C GLN A 38 -2.56 17.00 22.31
N ASN A 39 -3.74 16.83 21.72
CA ASN A 39 -4.75 15.87 22.20
C ASN A 39 -4.52 14.44 21.72
N VAL A 40 -3.55 14.18 20.84
CA VAL A 40 -3.11 12.82 20.49
C VAL A 40 -2.19 12.29 21.61
N LYS A 41 -2.75 12.10 22.80
CA LYS A 41 -2.11 11.34 23.86
C LYS A 41 -2.12 9.86 23.50
N THR A 42 -1.11 9.42 22.75
CA THR A 42 -0.72 8.01 22.85
C THR A 42 -0.26 7.76 24.27
N ARG A 43 -0.86 6.78 24.94
CA ARG A 43 -0.73 6.47 26.37
C ARG A 43 0.71 6.18 26.85
N ALA A 44 1.71 6.33 25.99
CA ALA A 44 3.13 6.08 26.25
C ALA A 44 4.03 7.32 26.21
N ALA A 45 3.51 8.54 26.07
CA ALA A 45 4.31 9.68 25.63
C ALA A 45 4.53 10.77 26.67
N ALA A 46 4.67 10.45 27.94
CA ALA A 46 5.09 11.47 28.93
C ALA A 46 6.61 11.72 28.98
N THR A 47 7.45 10.86 28.37
CA THR A 47 8.91 10.98 28.45
C THR A 47 9.69 10.62 27.17
N ALA A 48 9.05 10.26 26.05
CA ALA A 48 9.78 9.83 24.87
C ALA A 48 9.89 10.97 23.83
N THR A 49 11.09 11.49 23.67
CA THR A 49 11.51 12.38 22.58
C THR A 49 11.46 11.70 21.19
N GLN A 50 11.10 10.43 21.13
CA GLN A 50 11.15 9.61 19.93
C GLN A 50 9.84 8.82 19.78
N GLN A 51 9.06 9.17 18.75
CA GLN A 51 7.81 8.50 18.40
C GLN A 51 8.00 7.69 17.10
N PRO A 52 7.41 6.48 16.98
CA PRO A 52 7.45 5.72 15.73
C PRO A 52 6.75 6.46 14.58
N TYR A 53 5.67 7.15 14.88
CA TYR A 53 4.92 8.01 13.95
C TYR A 53 4.13 9.07 14.72
N TYR A 54 3.72 10.12 14.00
CA TYR A 54 2.81 11.17 14.48
C TYR A 54 1.54 11.12 13.65
N VAL A 55 0.39 11.22 14.31
CA VAL A 55 -0.93 11.26 13.67
C VAL A 55 -1.56 12.62 13.92
N PHE A 56 -2.00 13.28 12.86
CA PHE A 56 -2.68 14.56 12.92
C PHE A 56 -4.00 14.45 12.18
N ASN A 57 -5.10 14.77 12.87
CA ASN A 57 -6.39 14.94 12.26
C ASN A 57 -6.60 16.41 11.89
N ASP A 58 -7.35 16.65 10.83
CA ASP A 58 -7.85 17.99 10.48
C ASP A 58 -8.77 18.51 11.59
N ASP A 59 -8.66 19.81 11.91
CA ASP A 59 -9.45 20.44 12.96
C ASP A 59 -10.97 20.39 12.70
N ALA A 60 -11.38 20.32 11.44
CA ALA A 60 -12.77 20.14 11.02
C ALA A 60 -13.19 18.66 10.90
N GLY A 61 -12.30 17.70 11.24
CA GLY A 61 -12.57 16.27 11.15
C GLY A 61 -12.67 15.71 9.74
N LYS A 62 -12.20 16.44 8.73
CA LYS A 62 -12.32 16.09 7.31
C LYS A 62 -11.02 15.57 6.69
N GLY A 63 -10.10 15.09 7.50
CA GLY A 63 -8.86 14.53 7.00
C GLY A 63 -7.92 14.11 8.11
N PHE A 64 -6.86 13.37 7.73
CA PHE A 64 -5.76 13.06 8.62
C PHE A 64 -4.46 12.92 7.84
N VAL A 65 -3.33 12.96 8.54
CA VAL A 65 -2.02 12.60 8.02
C VAL A 65 -1.20 11.88 9.07
N VAL A 66 -0.44 10.89 8.64
CA VAL A 66 0.50 10.10 9.46
C VAL A 66 1.92 10.38 8.99
N ILE A 67 2.76 10.85 9.88
CA ILE A 67 4.16 11.21 9.60
C ILE A 67 5.08 10.23 10.33
N ALA A 68 6.05 9.64 9.61
CA ALA A 68 7.05 8.77 10.19
C ALA A 68 7.91 9.50 11.22
N GLY A 69 8.14 8.90 12.38
CA GLY A 69 9.00 9.43 13.45
C GLY A 69 10.48 9.46 13.11
N LYS A 70 10.89 8.72 12.07
CA LYS A 70 12.19 8.86 11.41
C LYS A 70 11.97 9.35 9.98
N MET A 71 12.88 10.16 9.48
CA MET A 71 12.88 10.74 8.12
C MET A 71 11.72 11.71 7.81
N GLY A 72 10.69 11.84 8.65
CA GLY A 72 9.56 12.73 8.42
C GLY A 72 8.74 12.43 7.16
N LYS A 73 8.78 11.19 6.67
CA LYS A 73 8.00 10.77 5.50
C LYS A 73 6.52 10.68 5.84
N VAL A 74 5.66 11.05 4.90
CA VAL A 74 4.22 10.78 4.99
C VAL A 74 3.99 9.30 4.75
N LEU A 75 3.40 8.63 5.74
CA LEU A 75 3.06 7.21 5.70
C LEU A 75 1.65 6.97 5.16
N ALA A 76 0.72 7.85 5.54
CA ALA A 76 -0.66 7.80 5.07
C ALA A 76 -1.30 9.18 5.18
N TYR A 77 -2.32 9.47 4.38
CA TYR A 77 -3.17 10.64 4.55
C TYR A 77 -4.55 10.41 3.94
N SER A 78 -5.53 11.16 4.42
CA SER A 78 -6.85 11.31 3.82
C SER A 78 -7.24 12.79 3.82
N LYS A 79 -8.06 13.20 2.85
CA LYS A 79 -8.68 14.54 2.81
C LYS A 79 -10.19 14.49 3.09
N GLU A 80 -10.72 13.31 3.39
CA GLU A 80 -12.17 13.08 3.47
C GLU A 80 -12.64 12.68 4.86
N ALA A 81 -11.80 11.97 5.63
CA ALA A 81 -12.17 11.45 6.94
C ALA A 81 -11.00 11.54 7.92
N SER A 82 -11.30 11.80 9.19
CA SER A 82 -10.36 11.68 10.31
C SER A 82 -10.10 10.22 10.66
N ILE A 83 -9.01 9.97 11.40
CA ILE A 83 -8.67 8.66 11.92
C ILE A 83 -8.85 8.63 13.44
N ASP A 84 -9.55 7.62 13.96
CA ASP A 84 -9.65 7.34 15.39
C ASP A 84 -8.68 6.20 15.77
N MET A 85 -7.58 6.57 16.37
CA MET A 85 -6.54 5.62 16.80
C MET A 85 -6.99 4.65 17.89
N ALA A 86 -8.07 4.96 18.61
CA ALA A 86 -8.64 4.06 19.62
C ALA A 86 -9.50 2.96 19.00
N ASN A 87 -10.16 3.26 17.89
CA ASN A 87 -11.12 2.39 17.21
C ASN A 87 -10.69 2.01 15.79
N LEU A 88 -9.41 1.72 15.60
CA LEU A 88 -8.89 1.20 14.34
C LEU A 88 -9.48 -0.19 14.03
N ASN A 89 -9.83 -0.41 12.76
CA ASN A 89 -10.11 -1.76 12.27
C ASN A 89 -8.84 -2.64 12.35
N PRO A 90 -8.98 -3.97 12.31
CA PRO A 90 -7.84 -4.89 12.48
C PRO A 90 -6.71 -4.64 11.48
N GLU A 91 -7.02 -4.33 10.23
CA GLU A 91 -6.06 -4.11 9.15
C GLU A 91 -5.25 -2.84 9.37
N ALA A 92 -5.91 -1.73 9.71
CA ALA A 92 -5.24 -0.48 10.05
C ALA A 92 -4.38 -0.64 11.31
N ARG A 93 -4.88 -1.36 12.33
CA ARG A 93 -4.10 -1.66 13.54
C ARG A 93 -2.82 -2.43 13.22
N TYR A 94 -2.93 -3.49 12.40
CA TYR A 94 -1.77 -4.25 11.93
C TYR A 94 -0.74 -3.36 11.21
N LEU A 95 -1.19 -2.44 10.36
CA LEU A 95 -0.31 -1.52 9.64
C LEU A 95 0.45 -0.59 10.60
N PHE A 96 -0.23 -0.01 11.59
CA PHE A 96 0.40 0.86 12.59
C PHE A 96 1.37 0.10 13.51
N ASP A 97 1.05 -1.14 13.86
CA ASP A 97 1.95 -2.00 14.64
C ASP A 97 3.18 -2.39 13.82
N SER A 98 3.04 -2.64 12.51
CA SER A 98 4.14 -2.87 11.59
C SER A 98 5.07 -1.64 11.48
N TYR A 99 4.53 -0.44 11.38
CA TYR A 99 5.34 0.80 11.41
C TYR A 99 6.12 0.94 12.72
N ARG A 100 5.53 0.58 13.85
CA ARG A 100 6.20 0.59 15.15
C ARG A 100 7.37 -0.39 15.17
N GLN A 101 7.15 -1.63 14.73
CA GLN A 101 8.19 -2.66 14.67
C GLN A 101 9.37 -2.22 13.79
N VAL A 102 9.12 -1.72 12.59
CA VAL A 102 10.15 -1.20 11.67
C VAL A 102 10.92 -0.05 12.33
N TYR A 103 10.23 0.87 13.00
CA TYR A 103 10.88 1.98 13.71
C TYR A 103 11.83 1.49 14.81
N GLU A 104 11.41 0.49 15.61
CA GLU A 104 12.22 -0.12 16.68
C GLU A 104 13.45 -0.83 16.10
N GLU A 105 13.29 -1.60 15.03
CA GLU A 105 14.40 -2.26 14.34
C GLU A 105 15.41 -1.27 13.76
N LEU A 106 14.96 -0.17 13.15
CA LEU A 106 15.82 0.92 12.72
C LEU A 106 16.54 1.60 13.88
N GLY A 107 15.99 1.56 15.10
CA GLY A 107 16.62 2.05 16.32
C GLY A 107 17.73 1.14 16.86
N LYS A 108 17.57 -0.17 16.69
CA LYS A 108 18.55 -1.18 17.15
C LYS A 108 19.77 -1.27 16.23
N ASN A 109 19.58 -1.10 14.94
CA ASN A 109 20.62 -1.24 13.92
C ASN A 109 21.44 0.05 13.76
N LYS A 110 22.37 0.33 14.70
CA LYS A 110 23.33 1.43 14.57
C LYS A 110 24.21 1.33 13.32
N THR A 111 24.33 0.16 12.72
CA THR A 111 25.16 -0.11 11.53
C THR A 111 24.55 0.41 10.23
N LEU A 112 23.23 0.66 10.19
CA LEU A 112 22.58 1.26 9.02
C LEU A 112 22.87 2.77 8.89
N THR A 113 23.22 3.44 9.99
CA THR A 113 23.53 4.87 10.00
C THR A 113 24.89 5.20 9.39
N THR A 114 25.84 4.24 9.42
CA THR A 114 27.17 4.44 8.85
C THR A 114 27.26 4.20 7.34
N ARG A 115 26.27 3.51 6.77
CA ARG A 115 26.23 3.28 5.31
C ARG A 115 25.62 4.45 4.53
N ALA A 116 24.86 5.31 5.19
CA ALA A 116 24.29 6.52 4.57
C ALA A 116 25.34 7.64 4.36
N GLY A 117 26.47 7.60 5.07
CA GLY A 117 27.55 8.60 4.92
C GLY A 117 28.50 8.38 3.74
N ALA A 118 28.39 7.27 3.03
CA ALA A 118 29.31 6.92 1.93
C ALA A 118 28.67 6.91 0.54
N ALA A 119 27.40 7.28 0.40
CA ALA A 119 26.71 7.26 -0.89
C ALA A 119 26.24 8.65 -1.32
N THR A 120 27.18 9.53 -1.64
CA THR A 120 26.95 10.61 -2.61
C THR A 120 27.09 10.11 -4.06
N LYS A 121 26.59 8.90 -4.34
CA LYS A 121 26.07 8.60 -5.67
C LYS A 121 24.57 8.81 -5.56
N THR A 122 24.06 9.86 -6.19
CA THR A 122 22.67 9.92 -6.62
C THR A 122 22.39 8.57 -7.28
N ALA A 123 21.75 7.65 -6.53
CA ALA A 123 21.26 6.42 -7.13
C ALA A 123 20.30 6.89 -8.23
N ASP A 124 20.62 6.56 -9.46
CA ASP A 124 19.69 6.82 -10.56
C ASP A 124 18.33 6.32 -10.14
N ALA A 125 17.31 7.15 -10.33
CA ALA A 125 15.96 6.80 -9.93
C ALA A 125 15.58 5.46 -10.59
N VAL A 126 15.34 4.43 -9.79
CA VAL A 126 14.92 3.14 -10.33
C VAL A 126 13.53 3.33 -10.92
N GLN A 127 13.43 3.16 -12.23
CA GLN A 127 12.14 3.24 -12.92
C GLN A 127 11.25 2.08 -12.49
N PRO A 128 9.92 2.30 -12.36
CA PRO A 128 8.99 1.25 -12.04
C PRO A 128 9.12 0.08 -13.04
N LEU A 129 9.33 -1.12 -12.53
CA LEU A 129 9.43 -2.34 -13.35
C LEU A 129 8.08 -2.70 -13.96
N LEU A 130 7.01 -2.60 -13.17
CA LEU A 130 5.66 -2.87 -13.61
C LEU A 130 5.13 -1.67 -14.40
N LYS A 131 4.68 -1.93 -15.63
CA LYS A 131 4.02 -0.95 -16.49
C LYS A 131 2.51 -1.15 -16.58
N SER A 132 2.00 -2.21 -15.97
CA SER A 132 0.59 -2.51 -15.92
C SER A 132 -0.14 -1.50 -15.01
N LYS A 133 -1.35 -1.10 -15.44
CA LYS A 133 -2.25 -0.20 -14.73
C LYS A 133 -3.56 -0.93 -14.43
N TRP A 134 -3.45 -2.12 -13.88
CA TRP A 134 -4.59 -2.98 -13.66
C TRP A 134 -5.38 -2.58 -12.43
N GLY A 135 -6.70 -2.61 -12.57
CA GLY A 135 -7.67 -2.39 -11.50
C GLY A 135 -8.25 -3.70 -10.99
N GLN A 136 -9.38 -3.58 -10.28
CA GLN A 136 -10.07 -4.72 -9.68
C GLN A 136 -11.47 -4.94 -10.27
N ASP A 137 -11.99 -3.95 -10.99
CA ASP A 137 -13.29 -3.98 -11.64
C ASP A 137 -13.24 -4.71 -12.99
N TYR A 138 -14.29 -4.52 -13.81
CA TYR A 138 -14.30 -5.05 -15.17
C TYR A 138 -13.17 -4.43 -16.02
N PRO A 139 -12.46 -5.19 -16.87
CA PRO A 139 -12.68 -6.61 -17.22
C PRO A 139 -12.02 -7.62 -16.28
N TYR A 140 -11.25 -7.20 -15.31
CA TYR A 140 -10.51 -8.07 -14.39
C TYR A 140 -11.44 -8.97 -13.58
N SER A 141 -12.59 -8.44 -13.17
CA SER A 141 -13.59 -9.14 -12.35
C SER A 141 -14.57 -9.98 -13.17
N LYS A 142 -14.41 -10.12 -14.49
CA LYS A 142 -15.35 -10.81 -15.39
C LYS A 142 -15.75 -12.23 -14.94
N LEU A 143 -14.84 -12.94 -14.27
CA LEU A 143 -15.08 -14.32 -13.79
C LEU A 143 -15.33 -14.41 -12.27
N THR A 144 -15.14 -13.33 -11.52
CA THR A 144 -15.23 -13.36 -10.06
C THR A 144 -16.58 -12.90 -9.51
N GLN A 145 -17.41 -12.20 -10.28
CA GLN A 145 -18.67 -11.52 -9.89
C GLN A 145 -18.45 -10.32 -8.95
N TYR A 146 -17.35 -10.28 -8.21
CA TYR A 146 -16.94 -9.23 -7.27
C TYR A 146 -15.61 -8.65 -7.71
N VAL A 147 -15.20 -7.54 -7.12
CA VAL A 147 -13.86 -6.98 -7.35
C VAL A 147 -12.80 -8.05 -7.04
N THR A 148 -11.75 -8.11 -7.85
CA THR A 148 -10.74 -9.18 -7.77
C THR A 148 -9.94 -9.19 -6.45
N GLY A 149 -9.86 -8.05 -5.78
CA GLY A 149 -9.07 -7.87 -4.56
C GLY A 149 -7.61 -7.50 -4.83
N CYS A 150 -7.03 -6.76 -3.90
CA CYS A 150 -5.70 -6.16 -4.07
C CYS A 150 -4.58 -7.20 -4.18
N VAL A 151 -4.66 -8.32 -3.44
CA VAL A 151 -3.65 -9.38 -3.46
C VAL A 151 -3.64 -10.08 -4.82
N ALA A 152 -4.82 -10.49 -5.32
CA ALA A 152 -4.92 -11.12 -6.63
C ALA A 152 -4.41 -10.17 -7.74
N THR A 153 -4.78 -8.90 -7.70
CA THR A 153 -4.33 -7.90 -8.66
C THR A 153 -2.81 -7.70 -8.61
N ALA A 154 -2.22 -7.61 -7.43
CA ALA A 154 -0.78 -7.42 -7.27
C ALA A 154 0.02 -8.62 -7.81
N VAL A 155 -0.37 -9.84 -7.42
CA VAL A 155 0.28 -11.08 -7.88
C VAL A 155 0.13 -11.23 -9.40
N ALA A 156 -1.06 -11.01 -9.94
CA ALA A 156 -1.31 -11.10 -11.38
C ALA A 156 -0.44 -10.11 -12.19
N GLN A 157 -0.23 -8.89 -11.69
CA GLN A 157 0.66 -7.92 -12.34
C GLN A 157 2.12 -8.36 -12.34
N VAL A 158 2.59 -9.00 -11.26
CA VAL A 158 3.95 -9.58 -11.20
C VAL A 158 4.08 -10.75 -12.19
N MET A 159 3.09 -11.63 -12.23
CA MET A 159 3.05 -12.73 -13.21
C MET A 159 3.06 -12.21 -14.65
N TYR A 160 2.28 -11.18 -14.94
CA TYR A 160 2.23 -10.52 -16.25
C TYR A 160 3.58 -9.89 -16.63
N TYR A 161 4.27 -9.27 -15.69
CA TYR A 161 5.60 -8.72 -15.93
C TYR A 161 6.60 -9.79 -16.36
N HIS A 162 6.57 -10.96 -15.70
CA HIS A 162 7.45 -12.07 -16.02
C HIS A 162 6.95 -12.95 -17.20
N LYS A 163 5.68 -12.76 -17.64
CA LYS A 163 4.99 -13.66 -18.59
C LYS A 163 5.14 -15.14 -18.21
N TRP A 164 4.96 -15.43 -16.93
CA TRP A 164 5.19 -16.76 -16.38
C TRP A 164 4.18 -17.10 -15.28
N PRO A 165 3.76 -18.39 -15.17
CA PRO A 165 4.01 -19.51 -16.09
C PRO A 165 3.14 -19.45 -17.35
N ALA A 166 3.46 -20.19 -18.40
CA ALA A 166 2.59 -20.33 -19.57
C ALA A 166 1.33 -21.15 -19.25
N GLN A 167 1.45 -22.09 -18.32
CA GLN A 167 0.38 -22.97 -17.84
C GLN A 167 0.44 -23.09 -16.33
N GLY A 168 -0.71 -23.09 -15.66
CA GLY A 168 -0.80 -23.30 -14.22
C GLY A 168 -0.49 -24.73 -13.81
N LYS A 169 -0.34 -24.98 -12.50
CA LYS A 169 -0.08 -26.29 -11.90
C LYS A 169 -0.93 -26.49 -10.65
N GLY A 170 -1.39 -27.72 -10.46
CA GLY A 170 -2.19 -28.10 -9.30
C GLY A 170 -3.64 -27.67 -9.41
N GLN A 171 -4.32 -27.73 -8.30
CA GLN A 171 -5.75 -27.38 -8.18
C GLN A 171 -5.99 -26.80 -6.79
N GLU A 172 -7.03 -25.97 -6.68
CA GLU A 172 -7.46 -25.39 -5.41
C GLU A 172 -8.98 -25.32 -5.35
N SER A 173 -9.55 -25.47 -4.15
CA SER A 173 -10.96 -25.34 -3.90
C SER A 173 -11.22 -24.86 -2.48
N TYR A 174 -12.02 -23.81 -2.31
CA TYR A 174 -12.39 -23.28 -1.01
C TYR A 174 -13.80 -22.67 -1.05
N THR A 175 -14.36 -22.39 0.12
CA THR A 175 -15.66 -21.74 0.27
C THR A 175 -15.48 -20.27 0.62
N VAL A 176 -16.10 -19.39 -0.13
CA VAL A 176 -16.22 -17.96 0.17
C VAL A 176 -17.17 -17.79 1.35
N LYS A 177 -16.71 -17.16 2.43
CA LYS A 177 -17.48 -17.04 3.68
C LYS A 177 -18.68 -16.09 3.58
N PHE A 178 -18.65 -15.15 2.65
CA PHE A 178 -19.67 -14.12 2.49
C PHE A 178 -20.99 -14.71 1.92
N ASP A 179 -20.88 -15.51 0.89
CA ASP A 179 -22.03 -16.04 0.13
C ASP A 179 -22.11 -17.57 0.09
N ASN A 180 -21.19 -18.27 0.79
CA ASN A 180 -21.02 -19.71 0.82
C ASN A 180 -20.80 -20.36 -0.57
N THR A 181 -20.37 -19.58 -1.57
CA THR A 181 -19.99 -20.13 -2.88
C THR A 181 -18.69 -20.90 -2.79
N ILE A 182 -18.61 -22.01 -3.54
CA ILE A 182 -17.38 -22.78 -3.71
C ILE A 182 -16.66 -22.19 -4.93
N ARG A 183 -15.42 -21.77 -4.72
CA ARG A 183 -14.50 -21.39 -5.78
C ARG A 183 -13.50 -22.51 -5.97
N SER A 184 -13.33 -22.94 -7.22
CA SER A 184 -12.37 -24.01 -7.55
C SER A 184 -11.77 -23.79 -8.92
N ALA A 185 -10.51 -24.19 -9.08
CA ALA A 185 -9.82 -24.23 -10.35
C ALA A 185 -8.87 -25.43 -10.42
N ASP A 186 -8.80 -26.04 -11.58
CA ASP A 186 -7.75 -26.96 -11.98
C ASP A 186 -6.79 -26.17 -12.88
N PHE A 187 -5.74 -25.63 -12.30
CA PHE A 187 -4.79 -24.75 -12.97
C PHE A 187 -4.04 -25.46 -14.12
N THR A 188 -4.04 -26.79 -14.14
CA THR A 188 -3.43 -27.52 -15.26
C THR A 188 -4.18 -27.36 -16.58
N LYS A 189 -5.42 -26.86 -16.52
CA LYS A 189 -6.26 -26.53 -17.69
C LYS A 189 -6.15 -25.05 -18.09
N SER A 190 -5.50 -24.23 -17.28
CA SER A 190 -5.34 -22.80 -17.53
C SER A 190 -4.08 -22.52 -18.32
N HIS A 191 -4.26 -21.99 -19.53
CA HIS A 191 -3.18 -21.47 -20.37
C HIS A 191 -3.26 -19.96 -20.39
N TYR A 192 -2.23 -19.29 -19.91
CA TYR A 192 -2.21 -17.82 -19.80
C TYR A 192 -1.72 -17.21 -21.11
N ASP A 193 -2.63 -16.56 -21.82
CA ASP A 193 -2.36 -15.89 -23.11
C ASP A 193 -1.75 -14.50 -22.88
N TRP A 194 -0.47 -14.49 -22.49
CA TRP A 194 0.26 -13.27 -22.14
C TRP A 194 0.29 -12.23 -23.24
N ASP A 195 0.25 -12.63 -24.51
CA ASP A 195 0.33 -11.71 -25.65
C ASP A 195 -1.01 -10.99 -25.90
N ASN A 196 -2.12 -11.55 -25.45
CA ASN A 196 -3.43 -10.91 -25.48
C ASN A 196 -3.76 -10.12 -24.20
N MET A 197 -2.91 -10.16 -23.16
CA MET A 197 -3.07 -9.28 -22.01
C MET A 197 -2.52 -7.88 -22.33
N LEU A 198 -3.28 -6.85 -21.98
CA LEU A 198 -2.88 -5.45 -22.19
C LEU A 198 -2.30 -4.85 -20.90
N PRO A 199 -1.31 -3.97 -20.98
CA PRO A 199 -0.80 -3.27 -19.79
C PRO A 199 -1.81 -2.26 -19.21
N ASP A 200 -2.80 -1.84 -20.01
CA ASP A 200 -3.81 -0.86 -19.61
C ASP A 200 -5.13 -1.17 -20.32
N TYR A 201 -6.20 -1.34 -19.56
CA TYR A 201 -7.55 -1.62 -20.06
C TYR A 201 -8.46 -0.38 -20.07
N ASN A 202 -7.95 0.80 -19.72
CA ASN A 202 -8.64 2.08 -19.87
C ASN A 202 -8.57 2.59 -21.34
N ARG A 203 -8.90 1.71 -22.29
CA ARG A 203 -8.80 1.97 -23.73
C ARG A 203 -10.13 1.71 -24.41
N ARG A 204 -10.31 2.35 -25.58
CA ARG A 204 -11.39 1.96 -26.51
C ARG A 204 -10.94 0.75 -27.34
N ASN A 205 -11.91 -0.08 -27.76
CA ASN A 205 -11.68 -1.23 -28.66
C ASN A 205 -10.88 -2.39 -28.02
N ILE A 206 -11.17 -2.73 -26.76
CA ILE A 206 -10.69 -3.95 -26.14
C ILE A 206 -11.51 -5.12 -26.71
N THR A 207 -10.83 -6.18 -27.14
CA THR A 207 -11.49 -7.39 -27.64
C THR A 207 -11.87 -8.34 -26.50
N THR A 208 -12.90 -9.14 -26.71
CA THR A 208 -13.31 -10.20 -25.75
C THR A 208 -12.15 -11.12 -25.40
N LYS A 209 -11.29 -11.45 -26.37
CA LYS A 209 -10.11 -12.28 -26.16
C LYS A 209 -9.14 -11.65 -25.15
N GLN A 210 -8.94 -10.35 -25.22
CA GLN A 210 -8.07 -9.60 -24.30
C GLN A 210 -8.67 -9.53 -22.90
N GLU A 211 -9.98 -9.35 -22.80
CA GLU A 211 -10.69 -9.38 -21.53
C GLU A 211 -10.63 -10.77 -20.88
N ASP A 212 -10.89 -11.83 -21.66
CA ASP A 212 -10.85 -13.21 -21.18
C ASP A 212 -9.46 -13.61 -20.70
N ALA A 213 -8.40 -13.17 -21.39
CA ALA A 213 -7.03 -13.46 -21.01
C ALA A 213 -6.70 -12.91 -19.61
N VAL A 214 -7.01 -11.64 -19.33
CA VAL A 214 -6.74 -11.04 -18.02
C VAL A 214 -7.69 -11.56 -16.95
N ALA A 215 -8.95 -11.81 -17.29
CA ALA A 215 -9.94 -12.32 -16.34
C ALA A 215 -9.61 -13.74 -15.87
N LEU A 216 -9.13 -14.62 -16.76
CA LEU A 216 -8.67 -15.96 -16.41
C LEU A 216 -7.52 -15.90 -15.40
N LEU A 217 -6.51 -15.08 -15.66
CA LEU A 217 -5.38 -14.91 -14.74
C LEU A 217 -5.84 -14.40 -13.38
N MET A 218 -6.68 -13.36 -13.35
CA MET A 218 -7.20 -12.79 -12.11
C MET A 218 -8.03 -13.79 -11.31
N ASN A 219 -8.88 -14.57 -11.97
CA ASN A 219 -9.68 -15.61 -11.33
C ASN A 219 -8.79 -16.68 -10.70
N ASP A 220 -7.83 -17.19 -11.46
CA ASP A 220 -6.96 -18.28 -10.99
C ASP A 220 -6.06 -17.83 -9.84
N VAL A 221 -5.48 -16.62 -9.94
CA VAL A 221 -4.70 -16.05 -8.83
C VAL A 221 -5.57 -15.83 -7.60
N GLY A 222 -6.80 -15.35 -7.79
CA GLY A 222 -7.75 -15.19 -6.69
C GLY A 222 -8.07 -16.51 -6.01
N ILE A 223 -8.27 -17.59 -6.77
CA ILE A 223 -8.50 -18.93 -6.23
C ILE A 223 -7.24 -19.46 -5.53
N ALA A 224 -6.08 -19.35 -6.16
CA ALA A 224 -4.80 -19.82 -5.60
C ALA A 224 -4.42 -19.10 -4.28
N THR A 225 -4.91 -17.89 -4.07
CA THR A 225 -4.68 -17.11 -2.84
C THR A 225 -5.86 -17.15 -1.87
N ASN A 226 -6.86 -17.99 -2.12
CA ASN A 226 -8.05 -18.13 -1.27
C ASN A 226 -8.77 -16.80 -1.00
N MET A 227 -8.95 -15.97 -2.05
CA MET A 227 -9.58 -14.66 -1.93
C MET A 227 -11.00 -14.77 -1.39
N GLN A 228 -11.30 -14.06 -0.34
CA GLN A 228 -12.64 -13.91 0.21
C GLN A 228 -13.33 -12.73 -0.48
N TYR A 229 -14.31 -13.03 -1.30
CA TYR A 229 -15.05 -12.07 -2.11
C TYR A 229 -16.26 -11.54 -1.35
N THR A 230 -16.53 -10.24 -1.44
CA THR A 230 -17.75 -9.60 -0.92
C THR A 230 -18.26 -8.55 -1.89
N ASP A 231 -19.46 -8.04 -1.64
CA ASP A 231 -20.08 -6.96 -2.41
C ASP A 231 -19.38 -5.60 -2.32
N ARG A 232 -18.49 -5.43 -1.31
CA ARG A 232 -17.83 -4.16 -1.02
C ARG A 232 -16.31 -4.22 -1.21
N ALA A 233 -15.71 -5.35 -0.89
CA ALA A 233 -14.28 -5.53 -0.96
C ALA A 233 -13.92 -7.02 -1.04
N SER A 234 -12.77 -7.33 -1.63
CA SER A 234 -12.24 -8.68 -1.68
C SER A 234 -10.84 -8.69 -1.09
N GLY A 235 -10.53 -9.69 -0.29
CA GLY A 235 -9.24 -9.78 0.40
C GLY A 235 -8.88 -11.22 0.76
N THR A 236 -7.63 -11.44 1.13
CA THR A 236 -7.15 -12.71 1.69
C THR A 236 -6.28 -12.43 2.91
N GLN A 237 -6.13 -13.43 3.77
CA GLN A 237 -5.19 -13.34 4.89
C GLN A 237 -3.79 -13.71 4.41
N SER A 238 -2.82 -12.85 4.71
CA SER A 238 -1.41 -13.20 4.61
C SER A 238 -1.01 -13.96 5.88
N TYR A 239 -0.52 -15.16 5.74
CA TYR A 239 0.06 -15.92 6.83
C TYR A 239 1.56 -15.64 6.91
#